data_28d9dbeb08fd5b11b9ee9bb44b3e1569
#
_entry.id   28d9dbeb08fd5b11b9ee9bb44b3e1569
#
_cell.length_a   1.000
_cell.length_b   1.000
_cell.length_c   1.000
_cell.angle_alpha   90.00
_cell.angle_beta   90.00
_cell.angle_gamma   90.00
#
_symmetry.space_group_name_H-M   'P 1'
#
loop_
_entity.id
_entity.type
_entity.pdbx_description
1 polymer ?
#
loop_
_entity_poly.entity_id
_entity_poly.type
_entity_poly.pdbx_seq_one_letter_code
_entity_poly.pdbx_strand_id
1 'polypeptide(L)'
;MDLDDYRRSLVRAAAADPGITSLVFFGSAARSGAARRDEWSDLDFNIFFTPEADRRHRDAWPFLPEPERIVLRAREGADGGVVIYDDGVLLEFGAGQPWPISDPERDTALDGGDLILAPPPQPPRPDNAVRLFLAKLFIGVGRYRRGEHIAAHAHVRAHALTQLCWALRLRLAPDRPGSPYDPTRRFERALPDLAGEIGRLLDEDLEACARGLFDVARRELEPGWPEFPSAAADTVARRLGWGFPP
;
A
#
# COMPACT_ATOMS: atom_id res chain seq x y z
N MET A 1 -11.81 -18.10 -16.06
CA MET A 1 -10.83 -17.39 -16.94
C MET A 1 -9.57 -17.18 -16.15
N ASP A 2 -8.39 -17.13 -16.78
CA ASP A 2 -7.19 -16.69 -16.10
C ASP A 2 -7.02 -15.16 -16.16
N LEU A 3 -6.06 -14.59 -15.41
CA LEU A 3 -5.80 -13.15 -15.39
C LEU A 3 -5.50 -12.56 -16.78
N ASP A 4 -4.83 -13.33 -17.65
CA ASP A 4 -4.53 -12.89 -19.01
C ASP A 4 -5.76 -12.87 -19.90
N ASP A 5 -6.74 -13.74 -19.66
CA ASP A 5 -8.03 -13.70 -20.34
C ASP A 5 -8.82 -12.45 -19.99
N TYR A 6 -8.90 -12.10 -18.69
CA TYR A 6 -9.54 -10.88 -18.23
C TYR A 6 -8.82 -9.64 -18.79
N ARG A 7 -7.49 -9.62 -18.75
CA ARG A 7 -6.69 -8.54 -19.32
C ARG A 7 -6.95 -8.36 -20.81
N ARG A 8 -6.96 -9.47 -21.60
CA ARG A 8 -7.26 -9.42 -23.03
C ARG A 8 -8.68 -8.92 -23.32
N SER A 9 -9.63 -9.31 -22.50
CA SER A 9 -11.02 -8.87 -22.66
C SER A 9 -11.18 -7.38 -22.34
N LEU A 10 -10.53 -6.87 -21.31
CA LEU A 10 -10.49 -5.43 -21.00
C LEU A 10 -9.87 -4.62 -22.14
N VAL A 11 -8.76 -5.08 -22.71
CA VAL A 11 -8.12 -4.41 -23.85
C VAL A 11 -9.05 -4.36 -25.07
N ARG A 12 -9.75 -5.48 -25.36
CA ARG A 12 -10.73 -5.50 -26.47
C ARG A 12 -11.92 -4.57 -26.21
N ALA A 13 -12.46 -4.57 -24.99
CA ALA A 13 -13.56 -3.68 -24.62
C ALA A 13 -13.15 -2.21 -24.72
N ALA A 14 -11.97 -1.85 -24.22
CA ALA A 14 -11.44 -0.50 -24.31
C ALA A 14 -11.21 -0.05 -25.76
N ALA A 15 -10.65 -0.90 -26.61
CA ALA A 15 -10.41 -0.58 -28.01
C ALA A 15 -11.70 -0.46 -28.83
N ALA A 16 -12.78 -1.09 -28.41
CA ALA A 16 -14.07 -1.06 -29.10
C ALA A 16 -14.98 0.11 -28.70
N ASP A 17 -14.73 0.76 -27.56
CA ASP A 17 -15.55 1.88 -27.09
C ASP A 17 -14.81 3.22 -27.29
N PRO A 18 -15.28 4.08 -28.22
CA PRO A 18 -14.65 5.39 -28.48
C PRO A 18 -14.74 6.37 -27.30
N GLY A 19 -15.54 6.08 -26.29
CA GLY A 19 -15.61 6.83 -25.05
C GLY A 19 -14.47 6.48 -24.08
N ILE A 20 -13.70 5.41 -24.32
CA ILE A 20 -12.52 5.02 -23.55
C ILE A 20 -11.28 5.56 -24.25
N THR A 21 -10.54 6.42 -23.58
CA THR A 21 -9.34 7.07 -24.13
C THR A 21 -8.08 6.29 -23.81
N SER A 22 -7.94 5.79 -22.58
CA SER A 22 -6.71 5.11 -22.17
C SER A 22 -6.96 3.98 -21.19
N LEU A 23 -6.09 2.94 -21.23
CA LEU A 23 -6.08 1.80 -20.35
C LEU A 23 -4.66 1.46 -19.93
N VAL A 24 -4.40 1.47 -18.62
CA VAL A 24 -3.07 1.27 -18.04
C VAL A 24 -3.14 0.21 -16.94
N PHE A 25 -2.32 -0.83 -17.04
CA PHE A 25 -2.19 -1.89 -16.03
C PHE A 25 -1.00 -1.62 -15.11
N PHE A 26 -1.09 -2.12 -13.87
CA PHE A 26 -0.08 -1.93 -12.83
C PHE A 26 0.37 -3.26 -12.21
N GLY A 27 1.47 -3.20 -11.46
CA GLY A 27 1.93 -4.28 -10.60
C GLY A 27 2.07 -5.63 -11.31
N SER A 28 1.41 -6.68 -10.82
CA SER A 28 1.41 -8.01 -11.40
C SER A 28 0.68 -8.07 -12.75
N ALA A 29 -0.25 -7.15 -13.00
CA ALA A 29 -0.98 -7.03 -14.25
C ALA A 29 -0.16 -6.39 -15.39
N ALA A 30 0.86 -5.60 -15.07
CA ALA A 30 1.80 -5.06 -16.05
C ALA A 30 2.73 -6.17 -16.58
N ARG A 31 3.21 -6.02 -17.83
CA ARG A 31 4.15 -7.00 -18.43
C ARG A 31 5.44 -7.16 -17.62
N SER A 32 5.96 -6.07 -17.07
CA SER A 32 7.14 -6.09 -16.18
C SER A 32 6.89 -6.87 -14.88
N GLY A 33 5.64 -7.00 -14.47
CA GLY A 33 5.20 -7.70 -13.27
C GLY A 33 4.86 -9.17 -13.47
N ALA A 34 4.70 -9.63 -14.71
CA ALA A 34 4.18 -10.96 -15.04
C ALA A 34 4.93 -12.12 -14.37
N ALA A 35 6.26 -12.00 -14.21
CA ALA A 35 7.08 -13.01 -13.53
C ALA A 35 6.81 -13.13 -12.01
N ARG A 36 6.03 -12.22 -11.44
CA ARG A 36 5.68 -12.20 -10.01
C ARG A 36 4.24 -12.66 -9.75
N ARG A 37 3.51 -13.05 -10.81
CA ARG A 37 2.14 -13.54 -10.69
C ARG A 37 2.10 -14.88 -9.99
N ASP A 38 1.11 -15.03 -9.15
CA ASP A 38 0.76 -16.24 -8.44
C ASP A 38 -0.76 -16.38 -8.34
N GLU A 39 -1.24 -17.37 -7.61
CA GLU A 39 -2.67 -17.64 -7.42
C GLU A 39 -3.42 -16.55 -6.62
N TRP A 40 -2.69 -15.65 -5.95
CA TRP A 40 -3.23 -14.54 -5.16
C TRP A 40 -3.14 -13.20 -5.89
N SER A 41 -2.66 -13.21 -7.13
CA SER A 41 -2.51 -11.99 -7.91
C SER A 41 -3.86 -11.48 -8.39
N ASP A 42 -4.03 -10.17 -8.30
CA ASP A 42 -5.14 -9.38 -8.80
C ASP A 42 -4.81 -8.73 -10.15
N LEU A 43 -5.80 -8.09 -10.74
CA LEU A 43 -5.66 -7.31 -11.96
C LEU A 43 -5.89 -5.83 -11.66
N ASP A 44 -4.78 -5.11 -11.43
CA ASP A 44 -4.78 -3.67 -11.16
C ASP A 44 -4.73 -2.87 -12.46
N PHE A 45 -5.65 -1.90 -12.63
CA PHE A 45 -5.61 -1.01 -13.80
C PHE A 45 -6.31 0.32 -13.56
N ASN A 46 -5.97 1.31 -14.40
CA ASN A 46 -6.75 2.53 -14.58
C ASN A 46 -7.31 2.57 -16.00
N ILE A 47 -8.56 3.01 -16.10
CA ILE A 47 -9.27 3.22 -17.36
C ILE A 47 -9.81 4.64 -17.40
N PHE A 48 -9.54 5.34 -18.51
CA PHE A 48 -9.88 6.74 -18.66
C PHE A 48 -10.91 6.97 -19.77
N PHE A 49 -11.73 7.98 -19.59
CA PHE A 49 -12.87 8.25 -20.44
C PHE A 49 -12.86 9.68 -20.97
N THR A 50 -13.50 9.87 -22.13
CA THR A 50 -13.88 11.22 -22.56
C THR A 50 -14.88 11.83 -21.57
N PRO A 51 -14.96 13.18 -21.46
CA PRO A 51 -15.93 13.83 -20.57
C PRO A 51 -17.39 13.38 -20.81
N GLU A 52 -17.75 13.10 -22.06
CA GLU A 52 -19.11 12.67 -22.46
C GLU A 52 -19.43 11.25 -22.01
N ALA A 53 -18.43 10.38 -22.00
CA ALA A 53 -18.58 8.97 -21.61
C ALA A 53 -18.41 8.73 -20.10
N ASP A 54 -17.73 9.64 -19.39
CA ASP A 54 -17.29 9.49 -17.99
C ASP A 54 -18.43 9.03 -17.07
N ARG A 55 -19.56 9.72 -17.07
CA ARG A 55 -20.67 9.38 -16.19
C ARG A 55 -21.20 7.97 -16.40
N ARG A 56 -21.41 7.56 -17.66
CA ARG A 56 -21.91 6.21 -18.00
C ARG A 56 -20.94 5.12 -17.54
N HIS A 57 -19.65 5.32 -17.81
CA HIS A 57 -18.62 4.34 -17.49
C HIS A 57 -18.36 4.25 -16.00
N ARG A 58 -18.36 5.38 -15.31
CA ARG A 58 -18.14 5.46 -13.87
C ARG A 58 -19.26 4.81 -13.06
N ASP A 59 -20.51 4.97 -13.50
CA ASP A 59 -21.66 4.48 -12.73
C ASP A 59 -21.92 2.98 -12.93
N ALA A 60 -21.79 2.47 -14.15
CA ALA A 60 -22.20 1.13 -14.52
C ALA A 60 -21.04 0.14 -14.77
N TRP A 61 -19.83 0.63 -15.03
CA TRP A 61 -18.64 -0.16 -15.39
C TRP A 61 -18.87 -1.11 -16.60
N PRO A 62 -19.39 -0.62 -17.73
CA PRO A 62 -19.74 -1.47 -18.89
C PRO A 62 -18.51 -2.06 -19.59
N PHE A 63 -17.32 -1.58 -19.26
CA PHE A 63 -16.05 -2.09 -19.75
C PHE A 63 -15.62 -3.41 -19.09
N LEU A 64 -16.23 -3.78 -17.96
CA LEU A 64 -15.90 -5.03 -17.29
C LEU A 64 -16.38 -6.23 -18.12
N PRO A 65 -15.53 -7.23 -18.38
CA PRO A 65 -15.93 -8.42 -19.11
C PRO A 65 -16.91 -9.27 -18.28
N GLU A 66 -17.81 -9.99 -18.96
CA GLU A 66 -18.72 -10.98 -18.37
C GLU A 66 -19.36 -10.50 -17.05
N PRO A 67 -20.10 -9.36 -17.08
CA PRO A 67 -20.62 -8.72 -15.87
C PRO A 67 -21.60 -9.60 -15.07
N GLU A 68 -22.20 -10.60 -15.70
CA GLU A 68 -23.09 -11.60 -15.08
C GLU A 68 -22.34 -12.57 -14.15
N ARG A 69 -21.02 -12.72 -14.31
CA ARG A 69 -20.17 -13.55 -13.45
C ARG A 69 -19.60 -12.80 -12.24
N ILE A 70 -19.86 -11.50 -12.13
CA ILE A 70 -19.38 -10.70 -11.00
C ILE A 70 -20.25 -11.01 -9.78
N VAL A 71 -19.65 -11.57 -8.74
CA VAL A 71 -20.31 -11.93 -7.47
C VAL A 71 -20.15 -10.85 -6.39
N LEU A 72 -19.17 -9.94 -6.54
CA LEU A 72 -19.00 -8.80 -5.63
C LEU A 72 -18.66 -7.55 -6.45
N ARG A 73 -19.31 -6.44 -6.11
CA ARG A 73 -18.97 -5.09 -6.61
C ARG A 73 -18.88 -4.14 -5.44
N ALA A 74 -17.77 -3.42 -5.32
CA ALA A 74 -17.58 -2.37 -4.31
C ALA A 74 -16.98 -1.13 -4.96
N ARG A 75 -17.40 0.05 -4.48
CA ARG A 75 -16.77 1.32 -4.85
C ARG A 75 -15.70 1.67 -3.85
N GLU A 76 -14.57 2.10 -4.35
CA GLU A 76 -13.47 2.63 -3.54
C GLU A 76 -13.25 4.11 -3.88
N GLY A 77 -13.72 4.97 -2.98
CA GLY A 77 -13.74 6.41 -3.23
C GLY A 77 -14.68 6.82 -4.38
N ALA A 78 -14.35 7.93 -5.05
CA ALA A 78 -15.16 8.47 -6.14
C ALA A 78 -14.92 7.77 -7.48
N ASP A 79 -13.68 7.35 -7.72
CA ASP A 79 -13.20 6.90 -9.02
C ASP A 79 -12.67 5.46 -8.98
N GLY A 80 -12.67 4.80 -7.83
CA GLY A 80 -12.19 3.43 -7.67
C GLY A 80 -13.30 2.39 -7.66
N GLY A 81 -12.94 1.18 -8.07
CA GLY A 81 -13.82 0.01 -8.01
C GLY A 81 -13.05 -1.27 -7.78
N VAL A 82 -13.70 -2.17 -7.03
CA VAL A 82 -13.24 -3.54 -6.81
C VAL A 82 -14.33 -4.50 -7.21
N VAL A 83 -13.99 -5.52 -7.98
CA VAL A 83 -14.91 -6.61 -8.31
C VAL A 83 -14.27 -7.97 -8.08
N ILE A 84 -15.08 -8.93 -7.66
CA ILE A 84 -14.66 -10.34 -7.59
C ILE A 84 -15.60 -11.13 -8.52
N TYR A 85 -15.01 -11.99 -9.32
CA TYR A 85 -15.71 -12.91 -10.20
C TYR A 85 -16.00 -14.25 -9.52
N ASP A 86 -16.90 -15.04 -10.08
CA ASP A 86 -17.30 -16.36 -9.55
C ASP A 86 -16.16 -17.41 -9.55
N ASP A 87 -15.09 -17.18 -10.29
CA ASP A 87 -13.87 -17.97 -10.29
C ASP A 87 -12.80 -17.48 -9.30
N GLY A 88 -13.13 -16.46 -8.47
CA GLY A 88 -12.26 -15.88 -7.45
C GLY A 88 -11.28 -14.83 -7.97
N VAL A 89 -11.30 -14.48 -9.24
CA VAL A 89 -10.44 -13.42 -9.78
C VAL A 89 -10.91 -12.06 -9.31
N LEU A 90 -9.96 -11.28 -8.77
CA LEU A 90 -10.17 -9.92 -8.27
C LEU A 90 -9.63 -8.90 -9.29
N LEU A 91 -10.44 -7.90 -9.61
CA LEU A 91 -10.02 -6.73 -10.34
C LEU A 91 -10.17 -5.51 -9.43
N GLU A 92 -9.09 -4.72 -9.33
CA GLU A 92 -9.07 -3.42 -8.66
C GLU A 92 -8.74 -2.35 -9.68
N PHE A 93 -9.53 -1.27 -9.72
CA PHE A 93 -9.35 -0.29 -10.79
C PHE A 93 -9.76 1.12 -10.40
N GLY A 94 -9.08 2.08 -11.04
CA GLY A 94 -9.54 3.44 -11.13
C GLY A 94 -10.24 3.68 -12.46
N ALA A 95 -11.38 4.41 -12.44
CA ALA A 95 -12.22 4.65 -13.62
C ALA A 95 -12.74 6.09 -13.62
N GLY A 96 -12.31 6.93 -14.56
CA GLY A 96 -12.72 8.34 -14.62
C GLY A 96 -12.03 9.14 -15.71
N GLN A 97 -12.06 10.47 -15.58
CA GLN A 97 -11.26 11.35 -16.43
C GLN A 97 -9.77 11.23 -16.06
N PRO A 98 -8.85 11.52 -17.00
CA PRO A 98 -7.42 11.35 -16.75
C PRO A 98 -6.91 12.08 -15.50
N TRP A 99 -6.16 11.38 -14.67
CA TRP A 99 -5.40 11.92 -13.55
C TRP A 99 -3.93 11.50 -13.64
N PRO A 100 -3.00 12.16 -12.90
CA PRO A 100 -1.58 11.83 -12.94
C PRO A 100 -1.31 10.39 -12.47
N ILE A 101 -0.63 9.61 -13.33
CA ILE A 101 -0.13 8.27 -13.03
C ILE A 101 1.33 8.36 -12.64
N SER A 102 1.65 7.95 -11.43
CA SER A 102 3.01 7.99 -10.87
C SER A 102 3.62 6.62 -10.59
N ASP A 103 2.92 5.51 -10.90
CA ASP A 103 3.49 4.17 -10.73
C ASP A 103 4.54 3.89 -11.80
N PRO A 104 5.78 3.55 -11.42
CA PRO A 104 6.83 3.18 -12.35
C PRO A 104 6.61 1.80 -13.00
N GLU A 105 5.88 0.90 -12.34
CA GLU A 105 5.54 -0.45 -12.84
C GLU A 105 4.20 -0.43 -13.58
N ARG A 106 4.12 0.30 -14.69
CA ARG A 106 2.92 0.39 -15.52
C ARG A 106 3.12 -0.23 -16.89
N ASP A 107 2.03 -0.68 -17.49
CA ASP A 107 1.95 -1.15 -18.89
C ASP A 107 0.74 -0.50 -19.57
N THR A 108 0.98 0.42 -20.46
CA THR A 108 -0.06 1.12 -21.23
C THR A 108 -0.56 0.21 -22.36
N ALA A 109 -1.80 -0.20 -22.27
CA ALA A 109 -2.43 -1.08 -23.27
C ALA A 109 -3.22 -0.30 -24.32
N LEU A 110 -3.76 0.88 -23.95
CA LEU A 110 -4.39 1.83 -24.86
C LEU A 110 -3.93 3.24 -24.44
N ASP A 111 -3.54 4.06 -25.41
CA ASP A 111 -3.14 5.46 -25.20
C ASP A 111 -3.79 6.35 -26.25
N GLY A 112 -4.76 7.15 -25.83
CA GLY A 112 -5.44 8.15 -26.66
C GLY A 112 -4.73 9.51 -26.68
N GLY A 113 -3.55 9.59 -26.08
CA GLY A 113 -2.76 10.84 -26.01
C GLY A 113 -3.14 11.76 -24.84
N ASP A 114 -3.95 11.28 -23.91
CA ASP A 114 -4.42 12.04 -22.74
C ASP A 114 -3.79 11.58 -21.42
N LEU A 115 -2.86 10.61 -21.45
CA LEU A 115 -2.18 10.13 -20.26
C LEU A 115 -1.30 11.19 -19.63
N ILE A 116 -1.54 11.47 -18.36
CA ILE A 116 -0.75 12.38 -17.54
C ILE A 116 0.23 11.53 -16.71
N LEU A 117 1.52 11.61 -17.04
CA LEU A 117 2.55 10.90 -16.30
C LEU A 117 3.18 11.81 -15.26
N ALA A 118 3.32 11.32 -14.02
CA ALA A 118 3.98 12.02 -12.92
C ALA A 118 5.12 11.17 -12.35
N PRO A 119 6.13 11.79 -11.73
CA PRO A 119 7.13 11.03 -10.98
C PRO A 119 6.48 10.33 -9.78
N PRO A 120 7.03 9.18 -9.33
CA PRO A 120 6.55 8.54 -8.12
C PRO A 120 6.71 9.46 -6.90
N PRO A 121 5.86 9.30 -5.87
CA PRO A 121 5.98 10.09 -4.66
C PRO A 121 7.35 9.87 -4.02
N GLN A 122 7.90 10.95 -3.48
CA GLN A 122 9.15 10.86 -2.75
C GLN A 122 8.92 10.16 -1.41
N PRO A 123 9.81 9.24 -1.00
CA PRO A 123 9.73 8.64 0.32
C PRO A 123 9.88 9.73 1.40
N PRO A 124 9.32 9.51 2.60
CA PRO A 124 9.50 10.45 3.70
C PRO A 124 10.98 10.54 4.09
N ARG A 125 11.36 11.61 4.77
CA ARG A 125 12.66 11.67 5.40
C ARG A 125 12.72 10.65 6.54
N PRO A 126 13.81 9.84 6.69
CA PRO A 126 13.87 8.78 7.70
C PRO A 126 13.78 9.32 9.14
N ASP A 127 14.31 10.52 9.41
CA ASP A 127 14.19 11.18 10.71
C ASP A 127 12.75 11.58 11.04
N ASN A 128 11.95 11.97 10.05
CA ASN A 128 10.53 12.23 10.25
C ASN A 128 9.73 10.93 10.42
N ALA A 129 10.07 9.89 9.68
CA ALA A 129 9.41 8.59 9.81
C ALA A 129 9.56 8.02 11.24
N VAL A 130 10.78 8.05 11.83
CA VAL A 130 10.95 7.56 13.18
C VAL A 130 10.25 8.43 14.24
N ARG A 131 10.17 9.76 14.03
CA ARG A 131 9.38 10.64 14.93
C ARG A 131 7.88 10.32 14.85
N LEU A 132 7.35 10.11 13.64
CA LEU A 132 5.96 9.71 13.44
C LEU A 132 5.70 8.32 14.03
N PHE A 133 6.63 7.38 13.89
CA PHE A 133 6.56 6.07 14.53
C PHE A 133 6.35 6.22 16.04
N LEU A 134 7.23 6.95 16.73
CA LEU A 134 7.13 7.17 18.17
C LEU A 134 5.81 7.83 18.59
N ALA A 135 5.36 8.82 17.83
CA ALA A 135 4.09 9.50 18.09
C ALA A 135 2.87 8.57 17.93
N LYS A 136 2.82 7.80 16.83
CA LYS A 136 1.71 6.86 16.57
C LYS A 136 1.67 5.72 17.58
N LEU A 137 2.83 5.22 17.97
CA LEU A 137 2.98 4.20 19.00
C LEU A 137 2.48 4.72 20.37
N PHE A 138 2.92 5.92 20.77
CA PHE A 138 2.48 6.57 22.00
C PHE A 138 0.95 6.76 22.05
N ILE A 139 0.35 7.27 20.95
CA ILE A 139 -1.10 7.42 20.83
C ILE A 139 -1.79 6.07 20.93
N GLY A 140 -1.27 5.05 20.23
CA GLY A 140 -1.85 3.71 20.19
C GLY A 140 -1.90 3.05 21.57
N VAL A 141 -0.79 3.04 22.29
CA VAL A 141 -0.75 2.50 23.67
C VAL A 141 -1.65 3.31 24.61
N GLY A 142 -1.66 4.63 24.48
CA GLY A 142 -2.56 5.47 25.27
C GLY A 142 -4.03 5.14 25.04
N ARG A 143 -4.43 4.88 23.79
CA ARG A 143 -5.80 4.43 23.45
C ARG A 143 -6.10 3.05 24.03
N TYR A 144 -5.17 2.10 23.90
CA TYR A 144 -5.31 0.77 24.47
C TYR A 144 -5.62 0.81 25.97
N ARG A 145 -4.83 1.58 26.72
CA ARG A 145 -5.00 1.77 28.17
C ARG A 145 -6.30 2.46 28.57
N ARG A 146 -6.96 3.16 27.62
CA ARG A 146 -8.30 3.73 27.81
C ARG A 146 -9.42 2.78 27.37
N GLY A 147 -9.11 1.57 26.93
CA GLY A 147 -10.10 0.61 26.43
C GLY A 147 -10.54 0.83 24.98
N GLU A 148 -9.89 1.73 24.22
CA GLU A 148 -10.15 1.98 22.81
C GLU A 148 -9.41 0.97 21.92
N HIS A 149 -9.66 -0.32 22.11
CA HIS A 149 -8.82 -1.39 21.54
C HIS A 149 -8.72 -1.36 20.01
N ILE A 150 -9.84 -1.19 19.28
CA ILE A 150 -9.85 -1.18 17.81
C ILE A 150 -8.96 -0.05 17.27
N ALA A 151 -9.14 1.17 17.79
CA ALA A 151 -8.36 2.32 17.39
C ALA A 151 -6.87 2.19 17.79
N ALA A 152 -6.59 1.54 18.93
CA ALA A 152 -5.24 1.25 19.39
C ALA A 152 -4.50 0.29 18.42
N HIS A 153 -5.16 -0.81 18.02
CA HIS A 153 -4.61 -1.76 17.05
C HIS A 153 -4.28 -1.08 15.71
N ALA A 154 -5.17 -0.24 15.18
CA ALA A 154 -4.91 0.52 13.96
C ALA A 154 -3.68 1.44 14.10
N HIS A 155 -3.51 2.09 15.27
CA HIS A 155 -2.37 2.98 15.50
C HIS A 155 -1.04 2.24 15.62
N VAL A 156 -0.99 1.11 16.31
CA VAL A 156 0.25 0.35 16.54
C VAL A 156 0.58 -0.51 15.32
N ARG A 157 -0.34 -1.38 14.90
CA ARG A 157 -0.07 -2.42 13.89
C ARG A 157 -0.19 -1.94 12.44
N ALA A 158 -0.79 -0.78 12.21
CA ALA A 158 -0.79 -0.18 10.88
C ALA A 158 0.04 1.11 10.86
N HIS A 159 -0.42 2.18 11.53
CA HIS A 159 0.21 3.49 11.34
C HIS A 159 1.64 3.59 11.90
N ALA A 160 1.93 3.05 13.10
CA ALA A 160 3.29 3.05 13.64
C ALA A 160 4.18 2.09 12.84
N LEU A 161 3.70 0.89 12.56
CA LEU A 161 4.45 -0.10 11.77
C LEU A 161 4.86 0.45 10.41
N THR A 162 3.95 1.08 9.67
CA THR A 162 4.27 1.73 8.37
C THR A 162 5.43 2.72 8.51
N GLN A 163 5.42 3.55 9.55
CA GLN A 163 6.48 4.52 9.77
C GLN A 163 7.81 3.87 10.17
N LEU A 164 7.76 2.81 10.97
CA LEU A 164 8.95 2.03 11.31
C LEU A 164 9.55 1.37 10.06
N CYS A 165 8.74 0.75 9.22
CA CYS A 165 9.18 0.15 7.97
C CYS A 165 9.83 1.17 7.03
N TRP A 166 9.29 2.39 6.92
CA TRP A 166 9.96 3.48 6.20
C TRP A 166 11.34 3.78 6.77
N ALA A 167 11.44 4.02 8.08
CA ALA A 167 12.71 4.34 8.72
C ALA A 167 13.76 3.23 8.54
N LEU A 168 13.37 1.97 8.76
CA LEU A 168 14.25 0.80 8.62
C LEU A 168 14.73 0.63 7.16
N ARG A 169 13.82 0.68 6.18
CA ARG A 169 14.21 0.55 4.76
C ARG A 169 15.18 1.65 4.34
N LEU A 170 14.83 2.89 4.62
CA LEU A 170 15.63 4.03 4.17
C LEU A 170 17.01 4.09 4.83
N ARG A 171 17.17 3.52 6.02
CA ARG A 171 18.43 3.53 6.76
C ARG A 171 19.27 2.28 6.54
N LEU A 172 18.62 1.10 6.49
CA LEU A 172 19.35 -0.18 6.51
C LEU A 172 19.38 -0.86 5.14
N ALA A 173 18.46 -0.50 4.24
CA ALA A 173 18.38 -1.07 2.88
C ALA A 173 18.07 0.01 1.84
N PRO A 174 18.88 1.10 1.74
CA PRO A 174 18.61 2.22 0.84
C PRO A 174 18.56 1.80 -0.63
N ASP A 175 19.30 0.74 -1.00
CA ASP A 175 19.31 0.19 -2.35
C ASP A 175 18.06 -0.68 -2.67
N ARG A 176 17.20 -0.91 -1.67
CA ARG A 176 15.96 -1.70 -1.79
C ARG A 176 14.77 -0.93 -1.22
N PRO A 177 14.45 0.25 -1.77
CA PRO A 177 13.44 1.15 -1.20
C PRO A 177 12.03 0.55 -1.18
N GLY A 178 11.75 -0.42 -2.05
CA GLY A 178 10.42 -1.03 -2.14
C GLY A 178 9.41 -0.17 -2.90
N SER A 179 8.11 -0.37 -2.60
CA SER A 179 7.05 0.45 -3.18
C SER A 179 7.10 1.87 -2.61
N PRO A 180 6.98 2.92 -3.43
CA PRO A 180 6.91 4.30 -2.95
C PRO A 180 5.59 4.62 -2.22
N TYR A 181 4.60 3.73 -2.30
CA TYR A 181 3.27 3.88 -1.70
C TYR A 181 3.13 3.13 -0.38
N ASP A 182 3.77 1.96 -0.27
CA ASP A 182 3.64 1.08 0.88
C ASP A 182 5.00 0.44 1.25
N PRO A 183 5.65 0.88 2.34
CA PRO A 183 6.93 0.34 2.77
C PRO A 183 6.82 -1.07 3.35
N THR A 184 5.62 -1.54 3.67
CA THR A 184 5.41 -2.88 4.24
C THR A 184 5.42 -3.95 3.16
N ARG A 185 5.03 -3.62 1.92
CA ARG A 185 5.02 -4.59 0.81
C ARG A 185 6.41 -5.16 0.57
N ARG A 186 6.50 -6.48 0.66
CA ARG A 186 7.76 -7.24 0.44
C ARG A 186 8.91 -6.75 1.34
N PHE A 187 8.59 -6.32 2.55
CA PHE A 187 9.59 -5.92 3.55
C PHE A 187 10.55 -7.07 3.83
N GLU A 188 10.06 -8.30 3.81
CA GLU A 188 10.77 -9.57 3.99
C GLU A 188 11.94 -9.74 2.99
N ARG A 189 11.80 -9.19 1.78
CA ARG A 189 12.86 -9.27 0.76
C ARG A 189 13.99 -8.29 0.99
N ALA A 190 13.70 -7.17 1.66
CA ALA A 190 14.70 -6.14 1.95
C ALA A 190 15.47 -6.45 3.23
N LEU A 191 14.77 -6.85 4.28
CA LEU A 191 15.28 -7.03 5.65
C LEU A 191 14.68 -8.30 6.27
N PRO A 192 15.06 -9.51 5.79
CA PRO A 192 14.40 -10.78 6.14
C PRO A 192 14.42 -11.08 7.64
N ASP A 193 15.54 -10.85 8.33
CA ASP A 193 15.67 -11.15 9.75
C ASP A 193 14.77 -10.24 10.59
N LEU A 194 14.77 -8.93 10.28
CA LEU A 194 13.88 -7.96 10.94
C LEU A 194 12.42 -8.22 10.62
N ALA A 195 12.10 -8.63 9.41
CA ALA A 195 10.74 -9.01 9.03
C ALA A 195 10.24 -10.20 9.86
N GLY A 196 11.08 -11.21 10.05
CA GLY A 196 10.75 -12.37 10.89
C GLY A 196 10.56 -11.99 12.36
N GLU A 197 11.36 -11.06 12.89
CA GLU A 197 11.20 -10.55 14.24
C GLU A 197 9.92 -9.72 14.37
N ILE A 198 9.71 -8.76 13.48
CA ILE A 198 8.49 -7.93 13.46
C ILE A 198 7.24 -8.79 13.32
N GLY A 199 7.27 -9.82 12.45
CA GLY A 199 6.16 -10.76 12.28
C GLY A 199 5.76 -11.40 13.61
N ARG A 200 6.72 -11.91 14.38
CA ARG A 200 6.44 -12.49 15.71
C ARG A 200 5.87 -11.46 16.69
N LEU A 201 6.38 -10.22 16.66
CA LEU A 201 5.85 -9.15 17.50
C LEU A 201 4.41 -8.78 17.18
N LEU A 202 4.00 -8.91 15.92
CA LEU A 202 2.61 -8.65 15.51
C LEU A 202 1.62 -9.70 16.05
N ASP A 203 2.09 -10.87 16.45
CA ASP A 203 1.27 -11.93 17.08
C ASP A 203 1.12 -11.75 18.59
N GLU A 204 1.93 -10.89 19.24
CA GLU A 204 1.87 -10.60 20.67
C GLU A 204 0.64 -9.75 21.03
N ASP A 205 0.33 -9.64 22.35
CA ASP A 205 -0.62 -8.62 22.78
C ASP A 205 -0.18 -7.21 22.35
N LEU A 206 -1.11 -6.26 22.31
CA LEU A 206 -0.86 -4.96 21.72
C LEU A 206 0.27 -4.20 22.41
N GLU A 207 0.36 -4.25 23.74
CA GLU A 207 1.37 -3.48 24.46
C GLU A 207 2.75 -4.15 24.37
N ALA A 208 2.82 -5.48 24.39
CA ALA A 208 4.03 -6.22 24.12
C ALA A 208 4.53 -6.00 22.69
N CYS A 209 3.63 -6.04 21.71
CA CYS A 209 3.92 -5.70 20.32
C CYS A 209 4.50 -4.27 20.21
N ALA A 210 3.83 -3.29 20.80
CA ALA A 210 4.28 -1.90 20.75
C ALA A 210 5.66 -1.71 21.36
N ARG A 211 5.93 -2.34 22.52
CA ARG A 211 7.22 -2.30 23.17
C ARG A 211 8.29 -2.98 22.32
N GLY A 212 8.01 -4.15 21.78
CA GLY A 212 8.96 -4.86 20.91
C GLY A 212 9.32 -4.06 19.66
N LEU A 213 8.34 -3.41 18.99
CA LEU A 213 8.60 -2.52 17.88
C LEU A 213 9.45 -1.30 18.28
N PHE A 214 9.22 -0.76 19.47
CA PHE A 214 10.05 0.31 20.03
C PHE A 214 11.48 -0.14 20.26
N ASP A 215 11.68 -1.33 20.81
CA ASP A 215 13.01 -1.90 21.08
C ASP A 215 13.77 -2.18 19.76
N VAL A 216 13.09 -2.69 18.74
CA VAL A 216 13.62 -2.82 17.37
C VAL A 216 14.08 -1.47 16.84
N ALA A 217 13.24 -0.43 16.94
CA ALA A 217 13.60 0.90 16.44
C ALA A 217 14.85 1.45 17.12
N ARG A 218 14.96 1.31 18.44
CA ARG A 218 16.13 1.77 19.19
C ARG A 218 17.40 0.99 18.85
N ARG A 219 17.29 -0.33 18.84
CA ARG A 219 18.43 -1.21 18.56
C ARG A 219 19.02 -1.00 17.17
N GLU A 220 18.13 -0.89 16.16
CA GLU A 220 18.54 -0.86 14.76
C GLU A 220 18.85 0.55 14.24
N LEU A 221 18.20 1.57 14.77
CA LEU A 221 18.26 2.91 14.17
C LEU A 221 19.04 3.92 15.02
N GLU A 222 19.05 3.78 16.35
CA GLU A 222 19.70 4.76 17.22
C GLU A 222 21.24 4.75 17.15
N PRO A 223 21.93 3.58 17.09
CA PRO A 223 23.39 3.56 17.08
C PRO A 223 23.97 4.27 15.85
N GLY A 224 24.81 5.28 16.09
CA GLY A 224 25.51 6.00 15.02
C GLY A 224 24.62 6.88 14.12
N TRP A 225 23.37 7.15 14.51
CA TRP A 225 22.48 8.05 13.78
C TRP A 225 22.11 9.30 14.61
N PRO A 226 22.83 10.43 14.42
CA PRO A 226 22.60 11.64 15.21
C PRO A 226 21.18 12.23 15.11
N GLU A 227 20.48 11.99 13.99
CA GLU A 227 19.11 12.47 13.79
C GLU A 227 18.04 11.58 14.45
N PHE A 228 18.43 10.44 15.02
CA PHE A 228 17.51 9.64 15.82
C PHE A 228 17.04 10.44 17.04
N PRO A 229 15.73 10.50 17.33
CA PRO A 229 15.19 11.35 18.39
C PRO A 229 15.29 10.69 19.78
N SER A 230 16.50 10.41 20.26
CA SER A 230 16.77 9.67 21.52
C SER A 230 16.02 10.26 22.72
N ALA A 231 16.07 11.59 22.90
CA ALA A 231 15.37 12.25 24.02
C ALA A 231 13.84 12.07 23.97
N ALA A 232 13.26 12.05 22.75
CA ALA A 232 11.85 11.76 22.59
C ALA A 232 11.52 10.29 22.87
N ALA A 233 12.37 9.37 22.39
CA ALA A 233 12.24 7.94 22.67
C ALA A 233 12.31 7.66 24.18
N ASP A 234 13.27 8.26 24.90
CA ASP A 234 13.35 8.15 26.36
C ASP A 234 12.10 8.68 27.07
N THR A 235 11.55 9.78 26.57
CA THR A 235 10.33 10.37 27.13
C THR A 235 9.11 9.46 26.91
N VAL A 236 8.98 8.87 25.70
CA VAL A 236 7.94 7.89 25.39
C VAL A 236 8.07 6.66 26.29
N ALA A 237 9.28 6.10 26.42
CA ALA A 237 9.53 4.93 27.28
C ALA A 237 9.17 5.22 28.73
N ARG A 238 9.63 6.32 29.31
CA ARG A 238 9.27 6.71 30.69
C ARG A 238 7.78 6.88 30.88
N ARG A 239 7.10 7.55 29.97
CA ARG A 239 5.65 7.81 30.07
C ARG A 239 4.82 6.55 29.96
N LEU A 240 5.29 5.58 29.17
CA LEU A 240 4.63 4.28 28.99
C LEU A 240 5.04 3.26 30.08
N GLY A 241 5.97 3.58 30.96
CA GLY A 241 6.45 2.68 31.98
C GLY A 241 7.36 1.57 31.42
N TRP A 242 7.97 1.79 30.27
CA TRP A 242 8.91 0.88 29.64
C TRP A 242 10.33 1.20 30.08
N GLY A 243 10.56 1.29 31.36
CA GLY A 243 11.87 1.65 31.90
C GLY A 243 12.99 0.79 31.33
N PHE A 244 14.12 1.42 30.99
CA PHE A 244 15.35 0.68 30.78
C PHE A 244 15.73 0.05 32.13
N PRO A 245 16.17 -1.23 32.15
CA PRO A 245 16.92 -1.69 33.30
C PRO A 245 18.13 -0.76 33.47
N PRO A 246 18.48 -0.43 34.71
CA PRO A 246 19.62 0.42 35.00
C PRO A 246 20.92 -0.12 34.41
#